data_d11b0abf4d213b9d1ca78c35a38d1e6e
#
_entry.id   d11b0abf4d213b9d1ca78c35a38d1e6e
#
_cell.length_a   1.000
_cell.length_b   1.000
_cell.length_c   1.000
_cell.angle_alpha   90.00
_cell.angle_beta   90.00
_cell.angle_gamma   90.00
#
_symmetry.space_group_name_H-M   'P 1'
#
loop_
_entity.id
_entity.type
_entity.pdbx_description
1 polymer ?
#
loop_
_entity_poly.entity_id
_entity_poly.type
_entity_poly.pdbx_seq_one_letter_code
_entity_poly.pdbx_strand_id
1 'polypeptide(L)'
;NPPLVLFSLDKKSTSLQLYKKANHIGINILSNKQKDLSEYFANNKPEWGNVKYFLTNNDIPMIKNSVVNIDCEKIKMINQGDHLIFICKVNKIKIDKNKKPLIYLNSKYIL
;
A
#
# COMPACT_ATOMS: atom_id res chain seq x y z
N ASN A 1 -6.46 -15.86 13.08
CA ASN A 1 -7.54 -15.77 12.16
C ASN A 1 -8.56 -14.74 12.64
N PRO A 2 -8.90 -13.70 11.90
CA PRO A 2 -8.63 -13.49 10.49
C PRO A 2 -7.18 -13.09 10.21
N PRO A 3 -6.72 -13.20 8.94
CA PRO A 3 -5.40 -12.69 8.59
C PRO A 3 -5.38 -11.16 8.69
N LEU A 4 -4.30 -10.66 9.27
CA LEU A 4 -4.14 -9.24 9.52
C LEU A 4 -2.88 -8.71 8.84
N VAL A 5 -2.94 -7.45 8.44
CA VAL A 5 -1.76 -6.68 8.06
C VAL A 5 -1.73 -5.42 8.90
N LEU A 6 -0.55 -4.91 9.12
CA LEU A 6 -0.41 -3.63 9.80
C LEU A 6 0.61 -2.77 9.06
N PHE A 7 0.41 -1.47 9.16
CA PHE A 7 1.37 -0.48 8.69
C PHE A 7 1.30 0.75 9.58
N SER A 8 2.34 1.56 9.55
CA SER A 8 2.36 2.79 10.32
C SER A 8 2.60 4.00 9.42
N LEU A 9 2.02 5.12 9.81
CA LEU A 9 2.24 6.41 9.16
C LEU A 9 2.79 7.39 10.17
N ASP A 10 3.75 8.19 9.73
CA ASP A 10 4.21 9.35 10.47
C ASP A 10 3.04 10.32 10.62
N LYS A 11 2.87 10.88 11.82
CA LYS A 11 1.80 11.86 12.08
C LYS A 11 1.94 13.12 11.23
N LYS A 12 3.12 13.38 10.69
CA LYS A 12 3.37 14.50 9.77
C LYS A 12 3.00 14.20 8.33
N SER A 13 2.62 12.95 8.01
CA SER A 13 2.23 12.58 6.66
C SER A 13 1.03 13.39 6.18
N THR A 14 1.11 13.92 4.97
CA THR A 14 0.02 14.67 4.35
C THR A 14 -1.19 13.79 4.05
N SER A 15 -1.00 12.47 3.99
CA SER A 15 -2.06 11.50 3.72
C SER A 15 -2.76 10.99 4.97
N LEU A 16 -2.30 11.38 6.16
CA LEU A 16 -2.78 10.82 7.42
C LEU A 16 -4.30 10.91 7.57
N GLN A 17 -4.88 12.07 7.26
CA GLN A 17 -6.33 12.28 7.43
C GLN A 17 -7.15 11.41 6.51
N LEU A 18 -6.67 11.14 5.30
CA LEU A 18 -7.33 10.24 4.37
C LEU A 18 -7.37 8.81 4.91
N TYR A 19 -6.25 8.33 5.45
CA TYR A 19 -6.19 6.99 6.04
C TYR A 19 -7.03 6.87 7.30
N LYS A 20 -7.09 7.92 8.11
CA LYS A 20 -7.93 7.93 9.31
C LYS A 20 -9.41 7.78 8.98
N LYS A 21 -9.86 8.37 7.87
CA LYS A 21 -11.25 8.33 7.44
C LYS A 21 -11.61 7.09 6.63
N ALA A 22 -10.62 6.47 5.99
CA ALA A 22 -10.87 5.33 5.13
C ALA A 22 -11.26 4.10 5.94
N ASN A 23 -12.25 3.35 5.45
CA ASN A 23 -12.61 2.05 6.00
C ASN A 23 -11.92 0.92 5.25
N HIS A 24 -11.76 1.08 3.94
CA HIS A 24 -11.09 0.12 3.08
C HIS A 24 -9.77 0.70 2.59
N ILE A 25 -8.73 -0.12 2.60
CA ILE A 25 -7.38 0.29 2.24
C ILE A 25 -6.78 -0.75 1.32
N GLY A 26 -6.17 -0.28 0.23
CA GLY A 26 -5.44 -1.14 -0.69
C GLY A 26 -3.95 -1.08 -0.39
N ILE A 27 -3.32 -2.24 -0.35
CA ILE A 27 -1.87 -2.35 -0.19
C ILE A 27 -1.31 -3.06 -1.40
N ASN A 28 -0.29 -2.49 -1.99
CA ASN A 28 0.35 -3.02 -3.18
C ASN A 28 1.83 -3.28 -2.89
N ILE A 29 2.28 -4.50 -3.11
CA ILE A 29 3.69 -4.83 -3.07
C ILE A 29 4.20 -4.84 -4.50
N LEU A 30 5.03 -3.86 -4.83
CA LEU A 30 5.51 -3.67 -6.19
C LEU A 30 6.52 -4.72 -6.60
N SER A 31 6.60 -4.98 -7.90
CA SER A 31 7.60 -5.87 -8.46
C SER A 31 8.93 -5.14 -8.67
N ASN A 32 9.99 -5.91 -8.85
CA ASN A 32 11.33 -5.36 -9.11
C ASN A 32 11.43 -4.59 -10.45
N LYS A 33 10.40 -4.68 -11.29
CA LYS A 33 10.31 -3.91 -12.53
C LYS A 33 9.54 -2.60 -12.37
N GLN A 34 9.09 -2.29 -11.16
CA GLN A 34 8.28 -1.10 -10.87
C GLN A 34 9.01 -0.08 -10.00
N LYS A 35 10.32 -0.02 -10.10
CA LYS A 35 11.12 0.97 -9.36
C LYS A 35 10.66 2.40 -9.65
N ASP A 36 10.44 2.74 -10.92
CA ASP A 36 10.03 4.09 -11.30
C ASP A 36 8.69 4.47 -10.68
N LEU A 37 7.79 3.51 -10.57
CA LEU A 37 6.49 3.71 -9.94
C LEU A 37 6.62 3.95 -8.44
N SER A 38 7.51 3.22 -7.77
CA SER A 38 7.82 3.45 -6.36
C SER A 38 8.34 4.86 -6.13
N GLU A 39 9.27 5.31 -6.97
CA GLU A 39 9.81 6.68 -6.88
C GLU A 39 8.72 7.73 -7.18
N TYR A 40 7.85 7.46 -8.13
CA TYR A 40 6.75 8.35 -8.47
C TYR A 40 5.83 8.60 -7.26
N PHE A 41 5.42 7.54 -6.57
CA PHE A 41 4.56 7.67 -5.39
C PHE A 41 5.29 8.29 -4.19
N ALA A 42 6.61 8.10 -4.10
CA ALA A 42 7.38 8.63 -2.97
C ALA A 42 7.66 10.12 -3.09
N ASN A 43 7.86 10.62 -4.31
CA ASN A 43 8.42 11.97 -4.54
C ASN A 43 7.43 12.96 -5.13
N ASN A 44 6.26 12.53 -5.56
CA ASN A 44 5.28 13.37 -6.23
C ASN A 44 3.92 13.24 -5.55
N LYS A 45 3.04 14.20 -5.84
CA LYS A 45 1.62 14.00 -5.57
C LYS A 45 1.11 13.07 -6.69
N PRO A 46 0.86 11.80 -6.41
CA PRO A 46 0.53 10.86 -7.47
C PRO A 46 -0.82 11.17 -8.08
N GLU A 47 -0.86 11.12 -9.41
CA GLU A 47 -2.09 11.21 -10.17
C GLU A 47 -2.38 9.83 -10.74
N TRP A 48 -3.50 9.24 -10.37
CA TRP A 48 -3.85 7.89 -10.78
C TRP A 48 -4.04 7.76 -12.28
N GLY A 49 -4.35 8.85 -12.99
CA GLY A 49 -4.41 8.86 -14.44
C GLY A 49 -3.11 8.45 -15.13
N ASN A 50 -1.97 8.59 -14.46
CA ASN A 50 -0.66 8.22 -14.97
C ASN A 50 -0.22 6.81 -14.53
N VAL A 51 -1.09 6.07 -13.87
CA VAL A 51 -0.78 4.76 -13.30
C VAL A 51 -1.74 3.73 -13.88
N LYS A 52 -1.21 2.57 -14.25
CA LYS A 52 -2.05 1.44 -14.64
C LYS A 52 -2.61 0.79 -13.40
N TYR A 53 -3.91 0.85 -13.23
CA TYR A 53 -4.58 0.31 -12.05
C TYR A 53 -5.91 -0.36 -12.41
N PHE A 54 -6.45 -1.10 -11.47
CA PHE A 54 -7.80 -1.64 -11.55
C PHE A 54 -8.53 -1.33 -10.24
N LEU A 55 -9.85 -1.29 -10.28
CA LEU A 55 -10.67 -1.03 -9.09
C LEU A 55 -11.18 -2.34 -8.51
N THR A 56 -11.19 -2.42 -7.18
CA THR A 56 -11.83 -3.53 -6.46
C THR A 56 -13.35 -3.31 -6.40
N ASN A 57 -14.07 -4.28 -5.83
CA ASN A 57 -15.52 -4.13 -5.62
C ASN A 57 -15.88 -2.98 -4.68
N ASN A 58 -14.94 -2.54 -3.86
CA ASN A 58 -15.10 -1.39 -2.97
C ASN A 58 -14.51 -0.09 -3.56
N ASP A 59 -14.28 -0.07 -4.87
CA ASP A 59 -13.72 1.06 -5.61
C ASP A 59 -12.34 1.51 -5.13
N ILE A 60 -11.54 0.56 -4.63
CA ILE A 60 -10.17 0.83 -4.21
C ILE A 60 -9.24 0.58 -5.40
N PRO A 61 -8.40 1.58 -5.78
CA PRO A 61 -7.45 1.37 -6.86
C PRO A 61 -6.31 0.46 -6.43
N MET A 62 -6.03 -0.53 -7.26
CA MET A 62 -4.92 -1.46 -7.10
C MET A 62 -3.99 -1.34 -8.29
N ILE A 63 -2.70 -1.31 -8.02
CA ILE A 63 -1.68 -1.12 -9.06
C ILE A 63 -1.50 -2.42 -9.84
N LYS A 64 -1.68 -2.34 -11.16
CA LYS A 64 -1.44 -3.49 -12.04
C LYS A 64 0.03 -3.88 -12.03
N ASN A 65 0.30 -5.15 -12.26
CA ASN A 65 1.64 -5.74 -12.34
C ASN A 65 2.39 -5.77 -11.01
N SER A 66 1.71 -5.54 -9.91
CA SER A 66 2.27 -5.74 -8.57
C SER A 66 2.47 -7.23 -8.28
N VAL A 67 3.38 -7.53 -7.37
CA VAL A 67 3.55 -8.92 -6.88
C VAL A 67 2.34 -9.32 -6.06
N VAL A 68 1.86 -8.40 -5.20
CA VAL A 68 0.72 -8.65 -4.32
C VAL A 68 -0.16 -7.42 -4.29
N ASN A 69 -1.47 -7.63 -4.37
CA ASN A 69 -2.48 -6.62 -4.08
C ASN A 69 -3.33 -7.13 -2.92
N ILE A 70 -3.47 -6.33 -1.87
CA ILE A 70 -4.22 -6.68 -0.68
C ILE A 70 -5.37 -5.69 -0.51
N ASP A 71 -6.59 -6.21 -0.53
CA ASP A 71 -7.79 -5.45 -0.21
C ASP A 71 -8.10 -5.71 1.26
N CYS A 72 -8.04 -4.69 2.08
CA CYS A 72 -8.23 -4.87 3.52
C CYS A 72 -9.16 -3.80 4.11
N GLU A 73 -9.65 -4.12 5.29
CA GLU A 73 -10.57 -3.27 6.02
C GLU A 73 -9.91 -2.85 7.33
N LYS A 74 -9.91 -1.56 7.60
CA LYS A 74 -9.32 -1.01 8.82
C LYS A 74 -10.14 -1.46 10.02
N ILE A 75 -9.46 -2.08 10.99
CA ILE A 75 -10.09 -2.52 12.24
C ILE A 75 -9.75 -1.57 13.37
N LYS A 76 -8.50 -1.13 13.46
CA LYS A 76 -8.02 -0.39 14.62
C LYS A 76 -6.89 0.55 14.25
N MET A 77 -6.84 1.69 14.94
CA MET A 77 -5.71 2.61 14.89
C MET A 77 -5.10 2.71 16.27
N ILE A 78 -3.77 2.68 16.35
CA ILE A 78 -3.04 2.76 17.61
C ILE A 78 -2.09 3.95 17.52
N ASN A 79 -2.25 4.89 18.44
CA ASN A 79 -1.39 6.05 18.56
C ASN A 79 -0.14 5.67 19.32
N GLN A 80 1.03 5.82 18.68
CA GLN A 80 2.29 5.44 19.31
C GLN A 80 3.40 6.39 18.89
N GLY A 81 3.84 7.24 19.82
CA GLY A 81 4.89 8.21 19.56
C GLY A 81 4.52 9.18 18.43
N ASP A 82 5.40 9.30 17.45
CA ASP A 82 5.19 10.14 16.27
C ASP A 82 4.54 9.41 15.09
N HIS A 83 4.06 8.19 15.33
CA HIS A 83 3.41 7.37 14.32
C HIS A 83 2.00 6.95 14.75
N LEU A 84 1.18 6.64 13.76
CA LEU A 84 -0.12 6.02 13.93
C LEU A 84 -0.07 4.66 13.27
N ILE A 85 -0.39 3.61 14.03
CA ILE A 85 -0.36 2.23 13.54
C ILE A 85 -1.77 1.83 13.14
N PHE A 86 -1.90 1.31 11.91
CA PHE A 86 -3.16 0.82 11.38
C PHE A 86 -3.14 -0.70 11.36
N ILE A 87 -4.18 -1.31 11.92
CA ILE A 87 -4.38 -2.74 11.88
C ILE A 87 -5.56 -3.01 10.97
N CYS A 88 -5.37 -3.84 9.96
CA CYS A 88 -6.36 -4.12 8.94
C CYS A 88 -6.59 -5.62 8.78
N LYS A 89 -7.85 -5.99 8.58
CA LYS A 89 -8.24 -7.35 8.25
C LYS A 89 -8.13 -7.54 6.74
N VAL A 90 -7.48 -8.60 6.30
CA VAL A 90 -7.37 -8.94 4.88
C VAL A 90 -8.70 -9.52 4.41
N ASN A 91 -9.33 -8.88 3.43
CA ASN A 91 -10.55 -9.36 2.81
C ASN A 91 -10.26 -10.16 1.54
N LYS A 92 -9.32 -9.68 0.73
CA LYS A 92 -8.96 -10.35 -0.52
C LYS A 92 -7.50 -10.07 -0.84
N ILE A 93 -6.82 -11.08 -1.36
CA ILE A 93 -5.42 -10.97 -1.75
C ILE A 93 -5.23 -11.57 -3.13
N LYS A 94 -4.46 -10.87 -3.97
CA LYS A 94 -4.04 -11.35 -5.28
C LYS A 94 -2.53 -11.44 -5.30
N ILE A 95 -2.00 -12.61 -5.65
CA ILE A 95 -0.56 -12.87 -5.67
C ILE A 95 -0.15 -13.31 -7.07
N ASP A 96 0.91 -12.71 -7.60
CA ASP A 96 1.55 -13.16 -8.84
C ASP A 96 2.88 -13.84 -8.48
N LYS A 97 2.89 -15.15 -8.52
CA LYS A 97 4.04 -15.98 -8.13
C LYS A 97 5.21 -15.91 -9.10
N ASN A 98 4.98 -15.36 -10.31
CA ASN A 98 6.02 -15.25 -11.33
C ASN A 98 6.82 -13.95 -11.22
N LYS A 99 6.47 -13.08 -10.28
CA LYS A 99 7.14 -11.80 -10.09
C LYS A 99 7.93 -11.80 -8.79
N LYS A 100 9.00 -11.01 -8.79
CA LYS A 100 9.85 -10.80 -7.61
C LYS A 100 9.54 -9.43 -7.02
N PRO A 101 9.50 -9.31 -5.69
CA PRO A 101 9.20 -8.03 -5.06
C PRO A 101 10.33 -7.03 -5.25
N LEU A 102 9.96 -5.76 -5.29
CA LEU A 102 10.89 -4.65 -5.23
C LEU A 102 11.37 -4.51 -3.78
N ILE A 103 12.68 -4.53 -3.59
CA ILE A 103 13.28 -4.44 -2.26
C ILE A 103 14.02 -3.11 -2.13
N TYR A 104 13.76 -2.41 -1.03
CA TYR A 104 14.45 -1.18 -0.69
C TYR A 104 15.18 -1.39 0.63
N LEU A 105 16.51 -1.36 0.56
CA LEU A 105 17.37 -1.66 1.70
C LEU A 105 18.53 -0.67 1.76
N ASN A 106 18.76 -0.09 2.94
CA ASN A 106 19.84 0.90 3.14
C ASN A 106 19.74 2.05 2.13
N SER A 107 18.55 2.56 1.91
CA SER A 107 18.26 3.67 0.98
C SER A 107 18.57 3.35 -0.48
N LYS A 108 18.58 2.07 -0.85
CA LYS A 108 18.83 1.61 -2.22
C LYS A 108 17.82 0.57 -2.64
N TYR A 109 17.46 0.61 -3.93
CA TYR A 109 16.66 -0.45 -4.52
C TYR A 109 17.55 -1.63 -4.89
N ILE A 110 17.05 -2.82 -4.58
CA ILE A 110 17.69 -4.08 -4.99
C ILE A 110 16.82 -4.67 -6.08
N LEU A 111 17.37 -4.76 -7.29
CA LEU A 111 16.62 -5.20 -8.47
C LEU A 111 16.95 -6.62 -8.88
#